data_e59405f75b59dfe4aae650efe54e5440
#
_entry.id   e59405f75b59dfe4aae650efe54e5440
#
_cell.length_a   1.000
_cell.length_b   1.000
_cell.length_c   1.000
_cell.angle_alpha   90.00
_cell.angle_beta   90.00
_cell.angle_gamma   90.00
#
_symmetry.space_group_name_H-M   'P 1'
#
loop_
_entity.id
_entity.type
_entity.pdbx_description
1 polymer ?
#
loop_
_entity_poly.entity_id
_entity_poly.type
_entity_poly.pdbx_seq_one_letter_code
_entity_poly.pdbx_strand_id
1 'polypeptide(L)'
;MSIPVRLSFMLLPLLAILIAPTVQSASKVELDARVSATLERLQEHERASVELIQKASGILVFPRVLKAGFGLGGSTGEGSLLVNYQPVQYYRTTSLSIGLQIGGQASSEVVLFMTDDALERFRESDGWEAGVDGSIALITVGVGGDIDTHNLQSPIIGFIFGNQGLMYELSFEGSKFWKIHKE
;
A
#
# COMPACT_ATOMS: atom_id res chain seq x y z
N MET A 1 -51.91 46.24 -23.01
CA MET A 1 -51.29 45.41 -24.07
C MET A 1 -49.93 44.97 -23.53
N SER A 2 -49.95 43.83 -22.79
CA SER A 2 -48.81 43.30 -22.03
C SER A 2 -48.17 42.14 -22.79
N ILE A 3 -46.90 42.27 -23.14
CA ILE A 3 -46.10 41.26 -23.82
C ILE A 3 -45.45 40.34 -22.79
N PRO A 4 -45.63 39.03 -22.79
CA PRO A 4 -44.92 38.14 -21.89
C PRO A 4 -43.53 37.82 -22.45
N VAL A 5 -42.49 38.21 -21.67
CA VAL A 5 -41.10 37.79 -21.93
C VAL A 5 -40.95 36.31 -21.56
N ARG A 6 -40.82 35.46 -22.58
CA ARG A 6 -40.45 34.05 -22.39
C ARG A 6 -38.96 33.95 -22.15
N LEU A 7 -38.58 33.67 -20.88
CA LEU A 7 -37.23 33.36 -20.48
C LEU A 7 -36.94 31.89 -20.84
N SER A 8 -36.34 31.63 -22.00
CA SER A 8 -35.84 30.32 -22.37
C SER A 8 -34.58 30.04 -21.61
N PHE A 9 -34.68 29.21 -20.56
CA PHE A 9 -33.52 28.59 -19.90
C PHE A 9 -32.95 27.55 -20.87
N MET A 10 -31.85 27.92 -21.51
CA MET A 10 -31.04 27.01 -22.32
C MET A 10 -30.15 26.19 -21.36
N LEU A 11 -30.61 24.97 -21.02
CA LEU A 11 -29.85 24.02 -20.23
C LEU A 11 -28.72 23.48 -21.13
N LEU A 12 -27.51 24.00 -20.94
CA LEU A 12 -26.30 23.45 -21.56
C LEU A 12 -25.90 22.21 -20.77
N PRO A 13 -25.88 20.99 -21.35
CA PRO A 13 -25.33 19.84 -20.66
C PRO A 13 -23.81 19.99 -20.60
N LEU A 14 -23.29 20.26 -19.42
CA LEU A 14 -21.87 20.21 -19.12
C LEU A 14 -21.40 18.74 -19.17
N LEU A 15 -21.01 18.30 -20.37
CA LEU A 15 -20.39 17.00 -20.59
C LEU A 15 -18.96 17.05 -20.00
N ALA A 16 -18.85 16.80 -18.71
CA ALA A 16 -17.58 16.58 -18.06
C ALA A 16 -16.99 15.26 -18.57
N ILE A 17 -16.12 15.34 -19.56
CA ILE A 17 -15.28 14.22 -19.98
C ILE A 17 -14.35 13.91 -18.81
N LEU A 18 -14.68 12.89 -18.02
CA LEU A 18 -13.81 12.27 -17.04
C LEU A 18 -12.64 11.63 -17.79
N ILE A 19 -11.57 12.39 -18.00
CA ILE A 19 -10.27 11.82 -18.40
C ILE A 19 -9.76 11.07 -17.16
N ALA A 20 -10.14 9.80 -17.03
CA ALA A 20 -9.53 8.92 -16.05
C ALA A 20 -8.07 8.74 -16.46
N PRO A 21 -7.08 9.09 -15.60
CA PRO A 21 -5.70 8.79 -15.87
C PRO A 21 -5.58 7.26 -15.97
N THR A 22 -5.12 6.77 -17.11
CA THR A 22 -4.74 5.37 -17.25
C THR A 22 -3.55 5.13 -16.32
N VAL A 23 -3.80 4.49 -15.18
CA VAL A 23 -2.72 4.02 -14.31
C VAL A 23 -2.05 2.87 -15.04
N GLN A 24 -1.00 3.21 -15.77
CA GLN A 24 -0.18 2.22 -16.45
C GLN A 24 0.55 1.40 -15.40
N SER A 25 0.30 0.10 -15.39
CA SER A 25 1.03 -0.85 -14.54
C SER A 25 2.52 -0.77 -14.87
N ALA A 26 3.36 -0.62 -13.85
CA ALA A 26 4.80 -0.62 -14.02
C ALA A 26 5.26 -1.94 -14.65
N SER A 27 6.25 -1.89 -15.54
CA SER A 27 6.88 -3.10 -16.06
C SER A 27 7.58 -3.86 -14.93
N LYS A 28 7.84 -5.15 -15.13
CA LYS A 28 8.59 -5.98 -14.17
C LYS A 28 9.91 -5.32 -13.76
N VAL A 29 10.71 -4.90 -14.73
CA VAL A 29 12.03 -4.28 -14.51
C VAL A 29 11.91 -2.99 -13.70
N GLU A 30 10.92 -2.16 -14.02
CA GLU A 30 10.69 -0.91 -13.30
C GLU A 30 10.22 -1.16 -11.87
N LEU A 31 9.35 -2.15 -11.65
CA LEU A 31 8.88 -2.50 -10.31
C LEU A 31 10.03 -3.05 -9.47
N ASP A 32 10.86 -3.95 -10.00
CA ASP A 32 12.00 -4.51 -9.29
C ASP A 32 13.03 -3.43 -8.90
N ALA A 33 13.31 -2.48 -9.78
CA ALA A 33 14.17 -1.34 -9.46
C ALA A 33 13.58 -0.46 -8.33
N ARG A 34 12.27 -0.20 -8.36
CA ARG A 34 11.59 0.56 -7.31
C ARG A 34 11.57 -0.20 -5.97
N VAL A 35 11.42 -1.53 -6.01
CA VAL A 35 11.46 -2.41 -4.82
C VAL A 35 12.83 -2.29 -4.14
N SER A 36 13.93 -2.43 -4.90
CA SER A 36 15.29 -2.30 -4.37
C SER A 36 15.53 -0.92 -3.74
N ALA A 37 15.19 0.15 -4.45
CA ALA A 37 15.32 1.51 -3.94
C ALA A 37 14.46 1.78 -2.69
N THR A 38 13.33 1.07 -2.55
CA THR A 38 12.47 1.19 -1.36
C THR A 38 13.09 0.53 -0.15
N LEU A 39 13.72 -0.64 -0.31
CA LEU A 39 14.46 -1.30 0.77
C LEU A 39 15.66 -0.48 1.24
N GLU A 40 16.42 0.10 0.32
CA GLU A 40 17.53 1.00 0.64
C GLU A 40 17.05 2.18 1.47
N ARG A 41 15.99 2.86 1.03
CA ARG A 41 15.39 3.97 1.79
C ARG A 41 14.92 3.56 3.19
N LEU A 42 14.31 2.37 3.34
CA LEU A 42 13.88 1.88 4.65
C LEU A 42 15.09 1.72 5.59
N GLN A 43 16.17 1.10 5.11
CA GLN A 43 17.39 0.88 5.88
C GLN A 43 18.10 2.18 6.28
N GLU A 44 18.02 3.22 5.44
CA GLU A 44 18.57 4.55 5.73
C GLU A 44 17.79 5.28 6.83
N HIS A 45 16.46 5.15 6.84
CA HIS A 45 15.57 5.87 7.75
C HIS A 45 15.31 5.13 9.07
N GLU A 46 15.39 3.79 9.05
CA GLU A 46 15.11 2.93 10.22
C GLU A 46 16.20 1.87 10.40
N ARG A 47 17.14 2.15 11.32
CA ARG A 47 18.29 1.27 11.56
C ARG A 47 17.91 -0.13 12.01
N ALA A 48 16.84 -0.26 12.80
CA ALA A 48 16.36 -1.57 13.26
C ALA A 48 15.89 -2.44 12.10
N SER A 49 15.45 -1.85 10.97
CA SER A 49 15.05 -2.60 9.79
C SER A 49 16.18 -3.40 9.18
N VAL A 50 17.43 -2.96 9.29
CA VAL A 50 18.60 -3.64 8.70
C VAL A 50 18.73 -5.05 9.24
N GLU A 51 18.69 -5.21 10.56
CA GLU A 51 18.81 -6.52 11.20
C GLU A 51 17.59 -7.40 10.93
N LEU A 52 16.39 -6.81 10.94
CA LEU A 52 15.14 -7.54 10.67
C LEU A 52 15.09 -8.04 9.22
N ILE A 53 15.47 -7.22 8.24
CA ILE A 53 15.54 -7.59 6.84
C ILE A 53 16.52 -8.75 6.62
N GLN A 54 17.67 -8.76 7.30
CA GLN A 54 18.64 -9.84 7.19
C GLN A 54 18.14 -11.18 7.77
N LYS A 55 17.26 -11.12 8.77
CA LYS A 55 16.70 -12.30 9.45
C LYS A 55 15.40 -12.81 8.81
N ALA A 56 14.77 -12.00 7.96
CA ALA A 56 13.48 -12.35 7.37
C ALA A 56 13.59 -13.50 6.38
N SER A 57 12.71 -14.48 6.48
CA SER A 57 12.54 -15.58 5.51
C SER A 57 11.99 -15.08 4.17
N GLY A 58 11.22 -13.99 4.18
CA GLY A 58 10.68 -13.33 2.99
C GLY A 58 10.37 -11.87 3.23
N ILE A 59 10.44 -11.07 2.18
CA ILE A 59 10.24 -9.62 2.21
C ILE A 59 9.26 -9.23 1.12
N LEU A 60 8.09 -8.74 1.48
CA LEU A 60 7.09 -8.22 0.54
C LEU A 60 7.16 -6.70 0.52
N VAL A 61 7.43 -6.12 -0.64
CA VAL A 61 7.67 -4.69 -0.80
C VAL A 61 6.69 -4.07 -1.77
N PHE A 62 5.97 -3.05 -1.34
CA PHE A 62 5.15 -2.19 -2.17
C PHE A 62 5.79 -0.80 -2.23
N PRO A 63 6.48 -0.45 -3.31
CA PRO A 63 7.19 0.83 -3.42
C PRO A 63 6.27 2.04 -3.35
N ARG A 64 5.03 1.86 -3.77
CA ARG A 64 4.02 2.91 -3.75
C ARG A 64 2.63 2.32 -3.58
N VAL A 65 2.00 2.66 -2.47
CA VAL A 65 0.58 2.41 -2.20
C VAL A 65 -0.14 3.74 -2.22
N LEU A 66 -1.14 3.85 -3.08
CA LEU A 66 -2.00 5.03 -3.19
C LEU A 66 -3.26 4.79 -2.40
N LYS A 67 -3.58 5.69 -1.48
CA LYS A 67 -4.84 5.72 -0.71
C LYS A 67 -5.59 6.98 -1.08
N ALA A 68 -6.87 6.86 -1.41
CA ALA A 68 -7.74 7.98 -1.70
C ALA A 68 -9.14 7.72 -1.17
N GLY A 69 -9.85 8.79 -0.75
CA GLY A 69 -11.20 8.63 -0.24
C GLY A 69 -11.90 9.94 0.04
N PHE A 70 -13.24 9.83 0.05
CA PHE A 70 -14.19 10.86 0.49
C PHE A 70 -15.36 10.15 1.17
N GLY A 71 -15.32 10.04 2.48
CA GLY A 71 -16.31 9.24 3.25
C GLY A 71 -16.14 7.72 3.09
N LEU A 72 -15.93 7.24 1.89
CA LEU A 72 -15.45 5.91 1.54
C LEU A 72 -14.09 6.06 0.87
N GLY A 73 -13.14 5.22 1.22
CA GLY A 73 -11.80 5.24 0.68
C GLY A 73 -11.32 3.86 0.29
N GLY A 74 -10.23 3.84 -0.45
CA GLY A 74 -9.52 2.62 -0.79
C GLY A 74 -8.06 2.87 -1.03
N SER A 75 -7.27 1.81 -0.93
CA SER A 75 -5.87 1.85 -1.30
C SER A 75 -5.56 0.78 -2.34
N THR A 76 -4.51 1.02 -3.13
CA THR A 76 -3.95 0.03 -4.03
C THR A 76 -2.47 0.31 -4.29
N GLY A 77 -1.72 -0.77 -4.48
CA GLY A 77 -0.30 -0.73 -4.83
C GLY A 77 0.15 -2.05 -5.41
N GLU A 78 1.22 -2.02 -6.18
CA GLU A 78 1.86 -3.22 -6.72
C GLU A 78 3.23 -3.39 -6.08
N GLY A 79 3.61 -4.64 -5.83
CA GLY A 79 4.83 -4.98 -5.13
C GLY A 79 5.38 -6.34 -5.51
N SER A 80 6.51 -6.67 -4.91
CA SER A 80 7.22 -7.94 -5.14
C SER A 80 7.55 -8.61 -3.82
N LEU A 81 7.37 -9.93 -3.77
CA LEU A 81 7.88 -10.80 -2.72
C LEU A 81 9.30 -11.22 -3.08
N LEU A 82 10.22 -10.95 -2.18
CA LEU A 82 11.62 -11.36 -2.28
C LEU A 82 11.88 -12.52 -1.32
N VAL A 83 12.58 -13.54 -1.81
CA VAL A 83 13.19 -14.60 -1.00
C VAL A 83 14.66 -14.64 -1.35
N ASN A 84 15.53 -14.58 -0.35
CA ASN A 84 16.98 -14.40 -0.55
C ASN A 84 17.31 -13.21 -1.45
N TYR A 85 16.58 -12.10 -1.26
CA TYR A 85 16.70 -10.85 -2.05
C TYR A 85 16.39 -11.00 -3.55
N GLN A 86 15.79 -12.11 -3.99
CA GLN A 86 15.38 -12.34 -5.37
C GLN A 86 13.86 -12.27 -5.50
N PRO A 87 13.32 -11.55 -6.50
CA PRO A 87 11.88 -11.51 -6.76
C PRO A 87 11.37 -12.90 -7.14
N VAL A 88 10.43 -13.45 -6.34
CA VAL A 88 9.84 -14.76 -6.60
C VAL A 88 8.38 -14.69 -7.03
N GLN A 89 7.65 -13.64 -6.63
CA GLN A 89 6.24 -13.45 -6.97
C GLN A 89 5.86 -11.98 -6.85
N TYR A 90 4.92 -11.54 -7.70
CA TYR A 90 4.36 -10.17 -7.66
C TYR A 90 2.99 -10.19 -7.01
N TYR A 91 2.69 -9.11 -6.28
CA TYR A 91 1.46 -8.95 -5.54
C TYR A 91 0.85 -7.57 -5.79
N ARG A 92 -0.47 -7.51 -5.65
CA ARG A 92 -1.21 -6.25 -5.51
C ARG A 92 -1.80 -6.19 -4.12
N THR A 93 -1.63 -5.06 -3.44
CA THR A 93 -2.37 -4.76 -2.22
C THR A 93 -3.60 -3.94 -2.55
N THR A 94 -4.70 -4.21 -1.83
CA THR A 94 -5.92 -3.42 -1.87
C THR A 94 -6.53 -3.37 -0.48
N SER A 95 -7.06 -2.22 -0.08
CA SER A 95 -7.88 -2.10 1.13
C SER A 95 -9.08 -1.21 0.90
N LEU A 96 -10.11 -1.39 1.71
CA LEU A 96 -11.26 -0.49 1.79
C LEU A 96 -11.25 0.18 3.15
N SER A 97 -11.53 1.47 3.20
CA SER A 97 -11.66 2.23 4.44
C SER A 97 -12.94 3.05 4.43
N ILE A 98 -13.61 3.10 5.58
CA ILE A 98 -14.79 3.93 5.81
C ILE A 98 -14.42 4.96 6.86
N GLY A 99 -14.56 6.25 6.55
CA GLY A 99 -14.25 7.33 7.49
C GLY A 99 -14.44 8.70 6.89
N LEU A 100 -14.40 9.73 7.72
CA LEU A 100 -14.50 11.14 7.31
C LEU A 100 -13.20 11.67 6.64
N GLN A 101 -12.46 10.77 5.99
CA GLN A 101 -11.19 11.10 5.36
C GLN A 101 -11.44 11.72 3.98
N ILE A 102 -10.91 12.92 3.78
CA ILE A 102 -10.93 13.62 2.49
C ILE A 102 -9.49 13.79 2.04
N GLY A 103 -9.12 13.20 0.91
CA GLY A 103 -7.80 13.43 0.35
C GLY A 103 -7.18 12.21 -0.32
N GLY A 104 -5.92 12.37 -0.65
CA GLY A 104 -5.06 11.34 -1.21
C GLY A 104 -3.73 11.26 -0.44
N GLN A 105 -3.18 10.06 -0.38
CA GLN A 105 -1.92 9.75 0.27
C GLN A 105 -1.15 8.75 -0.58
N ALA A 106 0.15 8.86 -0.55
CA ALA A 106 1.05 7.84 -1.07
C ALA A 106 2.04 7.43 0.01
N SER A 107 2.24 6.13 0.19
CA SER A 107 3.21 5.56 1.13
C SER A 107 3.98 4.42 0.49
N SER A 108 5.09 4.04 1.10
CA SER A 108 5.77 2.77 0.85
C SER A 108 5.46 1.81 1.98
N GLU A 109 5.25 0.53 1.64
CA GLU A 109 4.94 -0.52 2.60
C GLU A 109 5.92 -1.68 2.42
N VAL A 110 6.44 -2.19 3.54
CA VAL A 110 7.32 -3.37 3.58
C VAL A 110 6.82 -4.31 4.65
N VAL A 111 6.60 -5.57 4.28
CA VAL A 111 6.19 -6.64 5.20
C VAL A 111 7.29 -7.68 5.26
N LEU A 112 7.79 -7.96 6.46
CA LEU A 112 8.81 -8.96 6.74
C LEU A 112 8.16 -10.20 7.34
N PHE A 113 8.35 -11.34 6.70
CA PHE A 113 7.99 -12.65 7.24
C PHE A 113 9.19 -13.19 8.01
N MET A 114 9.13 -13.14 9.35
CA MET A 114 10.24 -13.48 10.22
C MET A 114 10.44 -14.99 10.41
N THR A 115 9.47 -15.80 9.97
CA THR A 115 9.50 -17.26 10.05
C THR A 115 9.11 -17.89 8.72
N ASP A 116 9.67 -19.07 8.42
CA ASP A 116 9.35 -19.82 7.21
C ASP A 116 7.85 -20.20 7.17
N ASP A 117 7.29 -20.59 8.30
CA ASP A 117 5.88 -20.92 8.45
C ASP A 117 4.94 -19.73 8.13
N ALA A 118 5.28 -18.52 8.55
CA ALA A 118 4.51 -17.32 8.20
C ALA A 118 4.58 -17.02 6.70
N LEU A 119 5.78 -17.16 6.10
CA LEU A 119 5.99 -16.97 4.67
C LEU A 119 5.23 -18.03 3.86
N GLU A 120 5.27 -19.29 4.26
CA GLU A 120 4.61 -20.39 3.55
C GLU A 120 3.10 -20.22 3.56
N ARG A 121 2.48 -19.96 4.72
CA ARG A 121 1.04 -19.66 4.82
C ARG A 121 0.62 -18.47 3.95
N PHE A 122 1.42 -17.41 3.93
CA PHE A 122 1.16 -16.29 3.05
C PHE A 122 1.20 -16.70 1.56
N ARG A 123 2.20 -17.47 1.17
CA ARG A 123 2.38 -17.92 -0.23
C ARG A 123 1.32 -18.92 -0.69
N GLU A 124 0.77 -19.71 0.20
CA GLU A 124 -0.29 -20.69 -0.12
C GLU A 124 -1.66 -20.04 -0.26
N SER A 125 -1.87 -18.89 0.36
CA SER A 125 -3.14 -18.16 0.29
C SER A 125 -3.40 -17.56 -1.10
N ASP A 126 -4.66 -17.64 -1.55
CA ASP A 126 -5.18 -16.97 -2.75
C ASP A 126 -5.89 -15.64 -2.41
N GLY A 127 -5.25 -14.80 -1.65
CA GLY A 127 -5.79 -13.51 -1.19
C GLY A 127 -5.71 -13.38 0.31
N TRP A 128 -4.47 -13.26 0.81
CA TRP A 128 -4.18 -13.09 2.23
C TRP A 128 -4.67 -11.75 2.74
N GLU A 129 -5.38 -11.73 3.87
CA GLU A 129 -5.94 -10.54 4.49
C GLU A 129 -5.30 -10.27 5.86
N ALA A 130 -4.69 -9.09 6.01
CA ALA A 130 -4.14 -8.64 7.28
C ALA A 130 -5.25 -8.41 8.33
N GLY A 131 -5.02 -8.96 9.54
CA GLY A 131 -6.01 -8.95 10.63
C GLY A 131 -6.95 -10.16 10.62
N VAL A 132 -7.05 -10.91 9.52
CA VAL A 132 -7.88 -12.11 9.39
C VAL A 132 -7.02 -13.38 9.28
N ASP A 133 -6.14 -13.43 8.27
CA ASP A 133 -5.25 -14.59 8.03
C ASP A 133 -3.97 -14.53 8.87
N GLY A 134 -3.64 -13.35 9.39
CA GLY A 134 -2.53 -13.11 10.29
C GLY A 134 -2.41 -11.65 10.67
N SER A 135 -1.80 -11.39 11.82
CA SER A 135 -1.56 -10.02 12.30
C SER A 135 -0.18 -9.54 11.85
N ILE A 136 -0.11 -8.30 11.41
CA ILE A 136 1.13 -7.60 11.08
C ILE A 136 1.45 -6.62 12.22
N ALA A 137 2.58 -6.81 12.90
CA ALA A 137 3.07 -5.84 13.86
C ALA A 137 3.59 -4.60 13.14
N LEU A 138 2.85 -3.49 13.21
CA LEU A 138 3.18 -2.27 12.48
C LEU A 138 4.29 -1.47 13.19
N ILE A 139 5.28 -1.07 12.41
CA ILE A 139 6.30 -0.08 12.79
C ILE A 139 6.14 1.13 11.86
N THR A 140 5.81 2.29 12.43
CA THR A 140 5.71 3.55 11.69
C THR A 140 7.03 4.29 11.77
N VAL A 141 7.70 4.43 10.63
CA VAL A 141 9.00 5.09 10.52
C VAL A 141 8.83 6.61 10.52
N GLY A 142 9.64 7.30 11.33
CA GLY A 142 9.70 8.77 11.34
C GLY A 142 8.69 9.46 12.26
N VAL A 143 7.92 8.76 13.05
CA VAL A 143 6.96 9.34 14.04
C VAL A 143 7.49 9.19 15.46
N GLY A 144 8.79 9.28 15.69
CA GLY A 144 9.41 9.48 17.01
C GLY A 144 8.91 8.57 18.16
N GLY A 145 8.50 7.33 17.85
CA GLY A 145 8.11 6.35 18.83
C GLY A 145 9.21 5.32 19.03
N ASP A 146 9.47 4.92 20.29
CA ASP A 146 10.31 3.77 20.58
C ASP A 146 9.68 2.53 19.92
N ILE A 147 10.49 1.78 19.18
CA ILE A 147 10.05 0.51 18.61
C ILE A 147 9.77 -0.42 19.78
N ASP A 148 8.51 -0.77 19.99
CA ASP A 148 8.13 -1.69 21.05
C ASP A 148 8.81 -3.06 20.79
N THR A 149 9.61 -3.51 21.77
CA THR A 149 10.32 -4.78 21.68
C THR A 149 9.38 -5.97 21.47
N HIS A 150 8.11 -5.83 21.84
CA HIS A 150 7.08 -6.83 21.59
C HIS A 150 6.79 -6.99 20.07
N ASN A 151 6.81 -5.89 19.32
CA ASN A 151 6.59 -5.89 17.88
C ASN A 151 7.73 -6.56 17.13
N LEU A 152 8.95 -6.51 17.68
CA LEU A 152 10.13 -7.14 17.06
C LEU A 152 10.14 -8.68 17.13
N GLN A 153 9.29 -9.28 17.98
CA GLN A 153 9.17 -10.74 18.13
C GLN A 153 8.00 -11.32 17.34
N SER A 154 7.26 -10.48 16.63
CA SER A 154 6.12 -10.91 15.83
C SER A 154 6.58 -11.73 14.62
N PRO A 155 5.83 -12.77 14.22
CA PRO A 155 6.15 -13.58 13.03
C PRO A 155 6.02 -12.80 11.72
N ILE A 156 5.26 -11.70 11.74
CA ILE A 156 5.11 -10.79 10.60
C ILE A 156 5.23 -9.34 11.11
N ILE A 157 6.16 -8.60 10.55
CA ILE A 157 6.45 -7.20 10.89
C ILE A 157 6.22 -6.34 9.65
N GLY A 158 5.52 -5.21 9.80
CA GLY A 158 5.26 -4.28 8.72
C GLY A 158 5.81 -2.89 8.97
N PHE A 159 6.37 -2.28 7.95
CA PHE A 159 6.82 -0.89 7.95
C PHE A 159 5.97 -0.09 6.95
N ILE A 160 5.49 1.08 7.39
CA ILE A 160 4.86 2.07 6.51
C ILE A 160 5.66 3.37 6.65
N PHE A 161 6.12 3.92 5.53
CA PHE A 161 6.98 5.10 5.52
C PHE A 161 6.87 5.90 4.22
N GLY A 162 7.56 7.05 4.19
CA GLY A 162 7.56 7.93 3.01
C GLY A 162 6.19 8.55 2.73
N ASN A 163 5.41 8.77 3.78
CA ASN A 163 4.05 9.25 3.70
C ASN A 163 3.98 10.65 3.08
N GLN A 164 3.27 10.78 1.96
CA GLN A 164 3.02 12.04 1.28
C GLN A 164 1.51 12.25 1.17
N GLY A 165 0.97 13.30 1.78
CA GLY A 165 -0.44 13.63 1.76
C GLY A 165 -1.01 14.03 3.12
N LEU A 166 -2.31 14.22 3.18
CA LEU A 166 -3.02 14.76 4.35
C LEU A 166 -3.67 13.69 5.25
N MET A 167 -3.49 12.41 4.93
CA MET A 167 -4.06 11.31 5.72
C MET A 167 -3.00 10.73 6.65
N TYR A 168 -3.36 10.53 7.92
CA TYR A 168 -2.45 10.04 8.97
C TYR A 168 -2.74 8.61 9.45
N GLU A 169 -3.82 7.99 8.94
CA GLU A 169 -4.16 6.63 9.35
C GLU A 169 -3.29 5.63 8.59
N LEU A 170 -2.33 5.06 9.29
CA LEU A 170 -1.43 4.03 8.81
C LEU A 170 -1.79 2.70 9.46
N SER A 171 -2.25 1.75 8.69
CA SER A 171 -2.59 0.40 9.15
C SER A 171 -2.51 -0.58 7.97
N PHE A 172 -2.15 -1.81 8.27
CA PHE A 172 -2.28 -2.93 7.33
C PHE A 172 -3.64 -3.64 7.47
N GLU A 173 -4.38 -3.42 8.55
CA GLU A 173 -5.63 -4.13 8.79
C GLU A 173 -6.64 -3.93 7.67
N GLY A 174 -7.28 -5.02 7.24
CA GLY A 174 -8.19 -5.03 6.11
C GLY A 174 -7.50 -4.92 4.74
N SER A 175 -6.16 -4.92 4.71
CA SER A 175 -5.42 -4.99 3.46
C SER A 175 -5.39 -6.42 2.95
N LYS A 176 -5.77 -6.59 1.68
CA LYS A 176 -5.70 -7.87 0.96
C LYS A 176 -4.55 -7.86 -0.03
N PHE A 177 -3.84 -8.99 -0.08
CA PHE A 177 -2.68 -9.18 -0.93
C PHE A 177 -2.98 -10.29 -1.95
N TRP A 178 -3.02 -9.90 -3.23
CA TRP A 178 -3.36 -10.78 -4.35
C TRP A 178 -2.14 -11.04 -5.22
N LYS A 179 -1.93 -12.29 -5.61
CA LYS A 179 -0.91 -12.63 -6.61
C LYS A 179 -1.26 -12.02 -7.96
N ILE A 180 -0.27 -11.42 -8.62
CA ILE A 180 -0.40 -10.91 -9.98
C ILE A 180 0.73 -11.45 -10.85
N HIS A 181 0.50 -11.48 -12.17
CA HIS A 181 1.53 -11.79 -13.16
C HIS A 181 2.11 -10.48 -13.71
N LYS A 182 3.41 -10.45 -13.91
CA LYS A 182 4.15 -9.36 -14.53
C LYS A 182 5.00 -9.90 -15.66
N GLU A 183 4.87 -9.26 -16.82
CA GLU A 183 5.68 -9.53 -18.01
C GLU A 183 6.91 -8.60 -18.08
#